data_95ef5db6196c85ecacb369dad712ebc0
#
_entry.id   95ef5db6196c85ecacb369dad712ebc0
#
_cell.length_a   1.000
_cell.length_b   1.000
_cell.length_c   1.000
_cell.angle_alpha   90.00
_cell.angle_beta   90.00
_cell.angle_gamma   90.00
#
_symmetry.space_group_name_H-M   'P 1'
#
loop_
_entity.id
_entity.type
_entity.pdbx_description
1 polymer ?
#
loop_
_entity_poly.entity_id
_entity_poly.type
_entity_poly.pdbx_seq_one_letter_code
_entity_poly.pdbx_strand_id
1 'polypeptide(L)'
;PLGLHWPLNALQLANIAATGSDFIQGPMGAWNFACFGATAGVLFLSIRDRDTDMRQTASGALAAGLFGGISEPSLYGIHLRFKRIYPLMLTGCVAGGLVIGIGGGAITHTFVFTSLLTIPVFSPTALYGLGIAVAFFTAFLMVVIFDYRTKEQRAEARERKAALKAGVTPTRAAAPGAPVAPAPSASFAAPEFSAAAVADLTLTSPLEGQLVALSDVADEAFSAGALGPGIAVSPSGGAVVAPCDGKVSVAFPTGHAYGIKSASGIQVLIHIGMDTVKLEGKGFTPRVAKGDVVRRGDVLAEVDLDVIREAGYETITPVVVTNKKKLGAVTPVASGEIQRGDALLDVAPKEA
;
A
#
# COMPACT_ATOMS: atom_id res chain seq x y z
N PRO A 1 2.38 -10.64 -9.66
CA PRO A 1 3.83 -10.48 -9.43
C PRO A 1 4.63 -10.09 -10.67
N LEU A 2 4.10 -10.30 -11.89
CA LEU A 2 4.82 -9.99 -13.14
C LEU A 2 4.35 -8.68 -13.81
N GLY A 3 3.40 -7.96 -13.22
CA GLY A 3 2.87 -6.71 -13.77
C GLY A 3 2.11 -6.84 -15.10
N LEU A 4 1.79 -8.05 -15.56
CA LEU A 4 1.18 -8.33 -16.86
C LEU A 4 -0.29 -7.87 -16.99
N HIS A 5 -0.92 -7.40 -15.93
CA HIS A 5 -2.31 -6.93 -15.97
C HIS A 5 -2.50 -5.69 -16.84
N TRP A 6 -1.55 -4.78 -16.90
CA TRP A 6 -1.62 -3.59 -17.76
C TRP A 6 -1.68 -3.93 -19.26
N PRO A 7 -0.76 -4.76 -19.81
CA PRO A 7 -0.89 -5.25 -21.19
C PRO A 7 -2.18 -6.00 -21.46
N LEU A 8 -2.69 -6.78 -20.50
CA LEU A 8 -3.97 -7.47 -20.65
C LEU A 8 -5.15 -6.51 -20.73
N ASN A 9 -5.15 -5.40 -19.97
CA ASN A 9 -6.18 -4.38 -20.06
C ASN A 9 -6.22 -3.74 -21.46
N ALA A 10 -5.06 -3.45 -22.04
CA ALA A 10 -4.99 -2.93 -23.42
C ALA A 10 -5.52 -3.93 -24.44
N LEU A 11 -5.23 -5.24 -24.28
CA LEU A 11 -5.74 -6.29 -25.14
C LEU A 11 -7.28 -6.43 -25.03
N GLN A 12 -7.83 -6.35 -23.81
CA GLN A 12 -9.27 -6.38 -23.58
C GLN A 12 -10.00 -5.23 -24.28
N LEU A 13 -9.46 -4.00 -24.18
CA LEU A 13 -9.99 -2.85 -24.88
C LEU A 13 -9.92 -3.03 -26.41
N ALA A 14 -8.80 -3.59 -26.91
CA ALA A 14 -8.65 -3.90 -28.33
C ALA A 14 -9.65 -4.96 -28.79
N ASN A 15 -9.91 -6.01 -28.02
CA ASN A 15 -10.94 -7.02 -28.32
C ASN A 15 -12.33 -6.38 -28.44
N ILE A 16 -12.72 -5.55 -27.45
CA ILE A 16 -14.02 -4.86 -27.47
C ILE A 16 -14.13 -3.97 -28.70
N ALA A 17 -13.08 -3.20 -29.02
CA ALA A 17 -13.07 -2.33 -30.19
C ALA A 17 -13.17 -3.09 -31.52
N ALA A 18 -12.51 -4.26 -31.62
CA ALA A 18 -12.44 -5.05 -32.85
C ALA A 18 -13.65 -5.96 -33.07
N THR A 19 -14.18 -6.57 -31.99
CA THR A 19 -15.20 -7.65 -32.08
C THR A 19 -16.50 -7.31 -31.35
N GLY A 20 -16.56 -6.17 -30.65
CA GLY A 20 -17.70 -5.75 -29.82
C GLY A 20 -17.79 -6.46 -28.48
N SER A 21 -16.85 -7.37 -28.15
CA SER A 21 -16.87 -8.10 -26.87
C SER A 21 -15.47 -8.54 -26.46
N ASP A 22 -15.32 -8.82 -25.16
CA ASP A 22 -14.11 -9.42 -24.60
C ASP A 22 -14.45 -10.68 -23.80
N PHE A 23 -13.64 -11.73 -23.97
CA PHE A 23 -13.76 -13.01 -23.28
C PHE A 23 -12.71 -13.20 -22.17
N ILE A 24 -11.70 -12.33 -22.07
CA ILE A 24 -10.60 -12.45 -21.11
C ILE A 24 -11.06 -12.03 -19.71
N GLN A 25 -11.93 -11.02 -19.61
CA GLN A 25 -12.41 -10.50 -18.33
C GLN A 25 -13.24 -11.53 -17.54
N GLY A 26 -13.92 -12.46 -18.19
CA GLY A 26 -14.67 -13.53 -17.52
C GLY A 26 -13.77 -14.38 -16.62
N PRO A 27 -12.77 -15.09 -17.15
CA PRO A 27 -11.77 -15.83 -16.35
C PRO A 27 -10.97 -14.95 -15.37
N MET A 28 -10.66 -13.69 -15.71
CA MET A 28 -10.03 -12.76 -14.78
C MET A 28 -10.89 -12.49 -13.55
N GLY A 29 -12.22 -12.49 -13.68
CA GLY A 29 -13.12 -12.40 -12.54
C GLY A 29 -12.93 -13.55 -11.55
N ALA A 30 -12.76 -14.79 -12.04
CA ALA A 30 -12.46 -15.93 -11.17
C ALA A 30 -11.15 -15.76 -10.41
N TRP A 31 -10.10 -15.20 -11.04
CA TRP A 31 -8.84 -14.85 -10.37
C TRP A 31 -9.06 -13.84 -9.26
N ASN A 32 -9.72 -12.71 -9.55
CA ASN A 32 -9.94 -11.65 -8.58
C ASN A 32 -10.79 -12.14 -7.39
N PHE A 33 -11.86 -12.88 -7.67
CA PHE A 33 -12.71 -13.40 -6.59
C PHE A 33 -12.05 -14.51 -5.78
N ALA A 34 -11.16 -15.31 -6.34
CA ALA A 34 -10.31 -16.23 -5.58
C ALA A 34 -9.36 -15.46 -4.64
N CYS A 35 -8.78 -14.35 -5.12
CA CYS A 35 -7.96 -13.45 -4.30
C CYS A 35 -8.76 -12.87 -3.13
N PHE A 36 -9.98 -12.39 -3.39
CA PHE A 36 -10.88 -11.85 -2.34
C PHE A 36 -11.34 -12.95 -1.37
N GLY A 37 -11.61 -14.15 -1.86
CA GLY A 37 -11.94 -15.32 -1.02
C GLY A 37 -10.80 -15.72 -0.08
N ALA A 38 -9.57 -15.75 -0.58
CA ALA A 38 -8.40 -16.00 0.23
C ALA A 38 -8.21 -14.91 1.31
N THR A 39 -8.42 -13.64 0.95
CA THR A 39 -8.38 -12.50 1.89
C THR A 39 -9.49 -12.58 2.94
N ALA A 40 -10.69 -13.01 2.56
CA ALA A 40 -11.79 -13.28 3.49
C ALA A 40 -11.44 -14.41 4.47
N GLY A 41 -10.76 -15.46 4.01
CA GLY A 41 -10.23 -16.53 4.87
C GLY A 41 -9.22 -16.01 5.89
N VAL A 42 -8.31 -15.11 5.47
CA VAL A 42 -7.37 -14.43 6.38
C VAL A 42 -8.13 -13.56 7.39
N LEU A 43 -9.14 -12.81 6.95
CA LEU A 43 -9.98 -12.00 7.84
C LEU A 43 -10.68 -12.87 8.88
N PHE A 44 -11.28 -14.00 8.47
CA PHE A 44 -11.92 -14.94 9.39
C PHE A 44 -10.95 -15.48 10.45
N LEU A 45 -9.76 -15.92 10.03
CA LEU A 45 -8.72 -16.40 10.94
C LEU A 45 -8.21 -15.30 11.87
N SER A 46 -8.08 -14.06 11.40
CA SER A 46 -7.67 -12.93 12.22
C SER A 46 -8.69 -12.57 13.31
N ILE A 47 -9.98 -12.64 12.99
CA ILE A 47 -11.07 -12.46 13.97
C ILE A 47 -11.04 -13.58 14.99
N ARG A 48 -10.93 -14.83 14.55
CA ARG A 48 -10.84 -16.01 15.43
C ARG A 48 -9.68 -15.92 16.42
N ASP A 49 -8.54 -15.41 15.96
CA ASP A 49 -7.30 -15.37 16.75
C ASP A 49 -7.05 -14.01 17.42
N ARG A 50 -8.00 -13.07 17.30
CA ARG A 50 -7.95 -11.71 17.88
C ARG A 50 -6.75 -10.89 17.39
N ASP A 51 -6.38 -11.05 16.12
CA ASP A 51 -5.34 -10.28 15.49
C ASP A 51 -5.93 -8.99 14.88
N THR A 52 -5.86 -7.89 15.63
CA THR A 52 -6.46 -6.62 15.27
C THR A 52 -5.81 -6.00 14.04
N ASP A 53 -4.49 -6.12 13.88
CA ASP A 53 -3.74 -5.51 12.79
C ASP A 53 -4.06 -6.21 11.47
N MET A 54 -4.01 -7.56 11.48
CA MET A 54 -4.37 -8.34 10.30
C MET A 54 -5.86 -8.21 9.97
N ARG A 55 -6.74 -8.12 10.99
CA ARG A 55 -8.17 -7.89 10.78
C ARG A 55 -8.43 -6.56 10.06
N GLN A 56 -7.77 -5.47 10.49
CA GLN A 56 -7.92 -4.16 9.85
C GLN A 56 -7.40 -4.18 8.40
N THR A 57 -6.23 -4.77 8.17
CA THR A 57 -5.65 -4.90 6.83
C THR A 57 -6.55 -5.72 5.92
N ALA A 58 -7.00 -6.89 6.37
CA ALA A 58 -7.81 -7.80 5.56
C ALA A 58 -9.22 -7.25 5.30
N SER A 59 -9.85 -6.55 6.27
CA SER A 59 -11.17 -5.94 6.05
C SER A 59 -11.11 -4.80 5.02
N GLY A 60 -10.10 -3.93 5.08
CA GLY A 60 -9.92 -2.86 4.09
C GLY A 60 -9.62 -3.40 2.69
N ALA A 61 -8.74 -4.40 2.60
CA ALA A 61 -8.39 -5.05 1.34
C ALA A 61 -9.60 -5.79 0.71
N LEU A 62 -10.39 -6.49 1.53
CA LEU A 62 -11.58 -7.19 1.08
C LEU A 62 -12.67 -6.23 0.58
N ALA A 63 -12.89 -5.12 1.28
CA ALA A 63 -13.85 -4.09 0.86
C ALA A 63 -13.41 -3.45 -0.48
N ALA A 64 -12.14 -3.07 -0.63
CA ALA A 64 -11.60 -2.55 -1.88
C ALA A 64 -11.78 -3.54 -3.05
N GLY A 65 -11.58 -4.84 -2.78
CA GLY A 65 -11.78 -5.90 -3.77
C GLY A 65 -13.24 -6.08 -4.17
N LEU A 66 -14.10 -6.37 -3.20
CA LEU A 66 -15.51 -6.72 -3.49
C LEU A 66 -16.30 -5.58 -4.13
N PHE A 67 -16.07 -4.34 -3.71
CA PHE A 67 -16.80 -3.18 -4.22
C PHE A 67 -16.05 -2.43 -5.32
N GLY A 68 -14.71 -2.30 -5.22
CA GLY A 68 -13.90 -1.58 -6.19
C GLY A 68 -13.30 -2.45 -7.29
N GLY A 69 -13.28 -3.78 -7.13
CA GLY A 69 -12.63 -4.70 -8.08
C GLY A 69 -11.10 -4.63 -8.04
N ILE A 70 -10.52 -4.07 -6.96
CA ILE A 70 -9.09 -3.79 -6.82
C ILE A 70 -8.46 -4.88 -5.97
N SER A 71 -7.62 -5.74 -6.58
CA SER A 71 -6.97 -6.87 -5.90
C SER A 71 -5.61 -6.52 -5.27
N GLU A 72 -5.01 -5.40 -5.65
CA GLU A 72 -3.69 -4.97 -5.18
C GLU A 72 -3.56 -4.87 -3.66
N PRO A 73 -4.52 -4.30 -2.91
CA PRO A 73 -4.43 -4.26 -1.45
C PRO A 73 -4.38 -5.66 -0.81
N SER A 74 -5.08 -6.65 -1.40
CA SER A 74 -5.02 -8.05 -0.97
C SER A 74 -3.67 -8.67 -1.32
N LEU A 75 -3.18 -8.44 -2.54
CA LEU A 75 -1.93 -9.02 -3.03
C LEU A 75 -0.73 -8.47 -2.24
N TYR A 76 -0.57 -7.15 -2.19
CA TYR A 76 0.59 -6.52 -1.55
C TYR A 76 0.51 -6.51 -0.02
N GLY A 77 -0.67 -6.29 0.53
CA GLY A 77 -0.87 -6.23 1.99
C GLY A 77 -0.83 -7.60 2.68
N ILE A 78 -1.22 -8.67 1.97
CA ILE A 78 -1.44 -9.98 2.58
C ILE A 78 -0.71 -11.09 1.81
N HIS A 79 -0.99 -11.28 0.51
CA HIS A 79 -0.56 -12.48 -0.20
C HIS A 79 0.95 -12.54 -0.41
N LEU A 80 1.60 -11.42 -0.75
CA LEU A 80 3.07 -11.35 -0.87
C LEU A 80 3.77 -11.57 0.47
N ARG A 81 3.16 -11.11 1.56
CA ARG A 81 3.70 -11.30 2.91
C ARG A 81 3.62 -12.77 3.36
N PHE A 82 2.57 -13.51 2.93
CA PHE A 82 2.33 -14.90 3.30
C PHE A 82 2.31 -15.78 2.06
N LYS A 83 3.48 -16.14 1.55
CA LYS A 83 3.63 -16.91 0.29
C LYS A 83 2.79 -18.18 0.20
N ARG A 84 2.40 -18.79 1.34
CA ARG A 84 1.52 -19.96 1.39
C ARG A 84 0.08 -19.71 0.95
N ILE A 85 -0.36 -18.44 0.89
CA ILE A 85 -1.70 -18.09 0.39
C ILE A 85 -1.83 -18.41 -1.11
N TYR A 86 -0.77 -18.21 -1.90
CA TYR A 86 -0.83 -18.37 -3.35
C TYR A 86 -1.35 -19.74 -3.81
N PRO A 87 -0.76 -20.88 -3.39
CA PRO A 87 -1.28 -22.18 -3.81
C PRO A 87 -2.72 -22.40 -3.36
N LEU A 88 -3.12 -21.90 -2.18
CA LEU A 88 -4.49 -22.01 -1.67
C LEU A 88 -5.48 -21.15 -2.49
N MET A 89 -5.09 -19.95 -2.87
CA MET A 89 -5.85 -19.05 -3.73
C MET A 89 -6.00 -19.65 -5.15
N LEU A 90 -4.90 -20.20 -5.70
CA LEU A 90 -4.90 -20.78 -7.04
C LEU A 90 -5.90 -21.93 -7.20
N THR A 91 -6.16 -22.72 -6.16
CA THR A 91 -7.20 -23.77 -6.22
C THR A 91 -8.58 -23.18 -6.48
N GLY A 92 -8.90 -22.06 -5.83
CA GLY A 92 -10.14 -21.32 -6.09
C GLY A 92 -10.20 -20.75 -7.51
N CYS A 93 -9.09 -20.16 -7.96
CA CYS A 93 -8.97 -19.64 -9.32
C CYS A 93 -9.23 -20.72 -10.38
N VAL A 94 -8.61 -21.90 -10.23
CA VAL A 94 -8.81 -23.05 -11.13
C VAL A 94 -10.24 -23.54 -11.07
N ALA A 95 -10.81 -23.71 -9.87
CA ALA A 95 -12.19 -24.21 -9.72
C ALA A 95 -13.20 -23.27 -10.39
N GLY A 96 -13.14 -21.97 -10.13
CA GLY A 96 -14.03 -20.98 -10.74
C GLY A 96 -13.80 -20.82 -12.24
N GLY A 97 -12.54 -20.81 -12.67
CA GLY A 97 -12.18 -20.75 -14.08
C GLY A 97 -12.71 -21.95 -14.88
N LEU A 98 -12.65 -23.15 -14.30
CA LEU A 98 -13.23 -24.38 -14.91
C LEU A 98 -14.75 -24.28 -15.04
N VAL A 99 -15.46 -23.77 -14.04
CA VAL A 99 -16.92 -23.57 -14.12
C VAL A 99 -17.26 -22.64 -15.27
N ILE A 100 -16.57 -21.51 -15.41
CA ILE A 100 -16.78 -20.55 -16.50
C ILE A 100 -16.43 -21.21 -17.84
N GLY A 101 -15.28 -21.91 -17.94
CA GLY A 101 -14.80 -22.51 -19.17
C GLY A 101 -15.69 -23.64 -19.66
N ILE A 102 -16.09 -24.59 -18.79
CA ILE A 102 -17.01 -25.72 -19.13
C ILE A 102 -18.39 -25.18 -19.49
N GLY A 103 -18.83 -24.08 -18.88
CA GLY A 103 -20.11 -23.44 -19.19
C GLY A 103 -20.13 -22.66 -20.50
N GLY A 104 -19.07 -22.67 -21.29
CA GLY A 104 -18.99 -21.99 -22.58
C GLY A 104 -18.37 -20.61 -22.57
N GLY A 105 -17.85 -20.19 -21.43
CA GLY A 105 -17.21 -18.87 -21.25
C GLY A 105 -18.17 -17.79 -20.79
N ALA A 106 -17.60 -16.67 -20.35
CA ALA A 106 -18.34 -15.46 -20.01
C ALA A 106 -17.71 -14.27 -20.74
N ILE A 107 -18.53 -13.48 -21.40
CA ILE A 107 -18.09 -12.31 -22.18
C ILE A 107 -18.64 -11.02 -21.59
N THR A 108 -18.00 -9.91 -21.94
CA THR A 108 -18.50 -8.56 -21.66
C THR A 108 -18.36 -7.68 -22.90
N HIS A 109 -19.25 -6.70 -23.05
CA HIS A 109 -19.23 -5.72 -24.14
C HIS A 109 -18.59 -4.40 -23.75
N THR A 110 -18.16 -4.27 -22.51
CA THR A 110 -17.49 -3.07 -21.99
C THR A 110 -16.38 -3.45 -21.02
N PHE A 111 -15.37 -2.62 -20.93
CA PHE A 111 -14.30 -2.79 -19.95
C PHE A 111 -14.79 -2.40 -18.55
N VAL A 112 -14.67 -3.31 -17.59
CA VAL A 112 -15.02 -3.08 -16.17
C VAL A 112 -14.01 -3.72 -15.24
N PHE A 113 -13.81 -3.13 -14.07
CA PHE A 113 -13.13 -3.81 -12.97
C PHE A 113 -14.05 -4.85 -12.34
N THR A 114 -13.56 -6.07 -12.19
CA THR A 114 -14.38 -7.22 -11.74
C THR A 114 -14.71 -7.10 -10.25
N SER A 115 -15.94 -6.73 -9.92
CA SER A 115 -16.46 -6.54 -8.57
C SER A 115 -17.87 -7.14 -8.43
N LEU A 116 -18.45 -7.11 -7.24
CA LEU A 116 -19.85 -7.50 -7.04
C LEU A 116 -20.81 -6.63 -7.85
N LEU A 117 -20.49 -5.35 -8.01
CA LEU A 117 -21.33 -4.39 -8.72
C LEU A 117 -21.34 -4.59 -10.23
N THR A 118 -20.32 -5.22 -10.77
CA THR A 118 -20.15 -5.42 -12.21
C THR A 118 -20.58 -6.80 -12.70
N ILE A 119 -21.08 -7.68 -11.82
CA ILE A 119 -21.61 -9.01 -12.18
C ILE A 119 -22.63 -8.95 -13.33
N PRO A 120 -23.61 -8.00 -13.33
CA PRO A 120 -24.62 -7.95 -14.38
C PRO A 120 -24.10 -7.60 -15.79
N VAL A 121 -22.86 -7.09 -15.89
CA VAL A 121 -22.24 -6.70 -17.17
C VAL A 121 -21.77 -7.92 -17.97
N PHE A 122 -21.61 -9.06 -17.30
CA PHE A 122 -21.13 -10.30 -17.92
C PHE A 122 -22.29 -11.18 -18.44
N SER A 123 -22.07 -11.80 -19.59
CA SER A 123 -23.04 -12.69 -20.22
C SER A 123 -22.42 -14.07 -20.51
N PRO A 124 -23.04 -15.18 -20.11
CA PRO A 124 -24.25 -15.29 -19.29
C PRO A 124 -23.99 -14.91 -17.83
N THR A 125 -24.80 -14.00 -17.27
CA THR A 125 -24.62 -13.48 -15.91
C THR A 125 -24.65 -14.57 -14.83
N ALA A 126 -25.56 -15.56 -14.97
CA ALA A 126 -25.68 -16.66 -14.01
C ALA A 126 -24.43 -17.55 -13.99
N LEU A 127 -23.86 -17.86 -15.17
CA LEU A 127 -22.65 -18.64 -15.28
C LEU A 127 -21.45 -17.90 -14.66
N TYR A 128 -21.31 -16.63 -14.99
CA TYR A 128 -20.25 -15.79 -14.42
C TYR A 128 -20.38 -15.69 -12.90
N GLY A 129 -21.59 -15.40 -12.39
CA GLY A 129 -21.87 -15.33 -10.95
C GLY A 129 -21.55 -16.65 -10.24
N LEU A 130 -21.92 -17.79 -10.82
CA LEU A 130 -21.58 -19.11 -10.28
C LEU A 130 -20.06 -19.34 -10.25
N GLY A 131 -19.37 -19.02 -11.34
CA GLY A 131 -17.91 -19.23 -11.45
C GLY A 131 -17.13 -18.42 -10.43
N ILE A 132 -17.45 -17.13 -10.27
CA ILE A 132 -16.79 -16.28 -9.28
C ILE A 132 -17.16 -16.66 -7.83
N ALA A 133 -18.39 -17.13 -7.57
CA ALA A 133 -18.78 -17.65 -6.26
C ALA A 133 -17.99 -18.93 -5.92
N VAL A 134 -17.87 -19.87 -6.84
CA VAL A 134 -17.04 -21.08 -6.68
C VAL A 134 -15.58 -20.68 -6.42
N ALA A 135 -15.03 -19.74 -7.18
CA ALA A 135 -13.67 -19.24 -6.96
C ALA A 135 -13.47 -18.68 -5.55
N PHE A 136 -14.37 -17.80 -5.11
CA PHE A 136 -14.33 -17.16 -3.82
C PHE A 136 -14.42 -18.17 -2.66
N PHE A 137 -15.46 -19.00 -2.65
CA PHE A 137 -15.69 -19.91 -1.53
C PHE A 137 -14.66 -21.02 -1.47
N THR A 138 -14.16 -21.51 -2.61
CA THR A 138 -13.07 -22.51 -2.65
C THR A 138 -11.80 -21.91 -2.03
N ALA A 139 -11.37 -20.73 -2.46
CA ALA A 139 -10.19 -20.08 -1.90
C ALA A 139 -10.36 -19.76 -0.41
N PHE A 140 -11.52 -19.27 0.00
CA PHE A 140 -11.87 -19.02 1.39
C PHE A 140 -11.71 -20.29 2.25
N LEU A 141 -12.35 -21.39 1.85
CA LEU A 141 -12.30 -22.67 2.57
C LEU A 141 -10.88 -23.22 2.63
N MET A 142 -10.14 -23.15 1.52
CA MET A 142 -8.74 -23.61 1.50
C MET A 142 -7.88 -22.85 2.50
N VAL A 143 -8.02 -21.52 2.61
CA VAL A 143 -7.27 -20.71 3.59
C VAL A 143 -7.72 -21.03 5.01
N VAL A 144 -9.02 -21.21 5.26
CA VAL A 144 -9.54 -21.53 6.60
C VAL A 144 -9.11 -22.92 7.08
N ILE A 145 -9.12 -23.92 6.19
CA ILE A 145 -8.80 -25.32 6.52
C ILE A 145 -7.29 -25.52 6.70
N PHE A 146 -6.50 -25.07 5.72
CA PHE A 146 -5.06 -25.35 5.70
C PHE A 146 -4.22 -24.29 6.44
N ASP A 147 -4.82 -23.15 6.77
CA ASP A 147 -4.18 -21.97 7.36
C ASP A 147 -3.02 -21.43 6.49
N TYR A 148 -2.99 -20.13 6.31
CA TYR A 148 -1.97 -19.46 5.49
C TYR A 148 -0.63 -19.27 6.21
N ARG A 149 -0.60 -19.50 7.54
CA ARG A 149 0.55 -19.27 8.41
C ARG A 149 1.44 -20.52 8.51
N THR A 150 2.71 -20.31 8.80
CA THR A 150 3.63 -21.40 9.14
C THR A 150 3.26 -22.02 10.50
N LYS A 151 3.88 -23.14 10.85
CA LYS A 151 3.65 -23.80 12.15
C LYS A 151 4.06 -22.87 13.30
N GLU A 152 5.17 -22.16 13.14
CA GLU A 152 5.72 -21.19 14.09
C GLU A 152 4.76 -20.01 14.28
N GLN A 153 4.33 -19.38 13.18
CA GLN A 153 3.38 -18.27 13.22
C GLN A 153 2.02 -18.66 13.85
N ARG A 154 1.61 -19.92 13.69
CA ARG A 154 0.40 -20.43 14.36
C ARG A 154 0.60 -20.62 15.86
N ALA A 155 1.78 -21.07 16.29
CA ALA A 155 2.12 -21.19 17.71
C ALA A 155 2.13 -19.80 18.36
N GLU A 156 2.81 -18.83 17.79
CA GLU A 156 2.84 -17.44 18.25
C GLU A 156 1.43 -16.83 18.35
N ALA A 157 0.58 -17.05 17.35
CA ALA A 157 -0.80 -16.56 17.37
C ALA A 157 -1.63 -17.19 18.49
N ARG A 158 -1.39 -18.48 18.83
CA ARG A 158 -2.04 -19.17 19.96
C ARG A 158 -1.58 -18.62 21.29
N GLU A 159 -0.28 -18.41 21.46
CA GLU A 159 0.32 -17.83 22.66
C GLU A 159 -0.18 -16.40 22.88
N ARG A 160 -0.19 -15.58 21.84
CA ARG A 160 -0.76 -14.21 21.87
C ARG A 160 -2.23 -14.23 22.28
N LYS A 161 -3.02 -15.15 21.73
CA LYS A 161 -4.43 -15.31 22.09
C LYS A 161 -4.62 -15.75 23.54
N ALA A 162 -3.75 -16.63 24.04
CA ALA A 162 -3.76 -17.08 25.44
C ALA A 162 -3.38 -15.94 26.39
N ALA A 163 -2.34 -15.16 26.07
CA ALA A 163 -1.92 -13.99 26.85
C ALA A 163 -3.03 -12.92 26.93
N LEU A 164 -3.69 -12.63 25.81
CA LEU A 164 -4.84 -11.71 25.76
C LEU A 164 -6.03 -12.20 26.60
N LYS A 165 -6.24 -13.51 26.68
CA LYS A 165 -7.28 -14.10 27.57
C LYS A 165 -6.90 -14.01 29.06
N ALA A 166 -5.60 -14.08 29.37
CA ALA A 166 -5.08 -13.96 30.71
C ALA A 166 -4.94 -12.51 31.21
N GLY A 167 -5.32 -11.50 30.38
CA GLY A 167 -5.19 -10.08 30.71
C GLY A 167 -3.74 -9.57 30.68
N VAL A 168 -2.81 -10.38 30.18
CA VAL A 168 -1.41 -10.00 29.99
C VAL A 168 -1.28 -9.38 28.60
N THR A 169 -0.84 -8.13 28.53
CA THR A 169 -0.52 -7.50 27.23
C THR A 169 0.70 -8.22 26.66
N PRO A 170 0.58 -8.96 25.55
CA PRO A 170 1.72 -9.68 25.01
C PRO A 170 2.74 -8.68 24.50
N THR A 171 3.94 -8.74 25.06
CA THR A 171 5.11 -8.06 24.48
C THR A 171 5.30 -8.63 23.07
N ARG A 172 5.26 -7.77 22.06
CA ARG A 172 5.40 -8.16 20.66
C ARG A 172 6.78 -8.80 20.45
N ALA A 173 6.82 -10.12 20.38
CA ALA A 173 8.01 -10.79 19.90
C ALA A 173 8.20 -10.42 18.43
N ALA A 174 9.39 -9.88 18.08
CA ALA A 174 9.74 -9.54 16.71
C ALA A 174 9.66 -10.80 15.84
N ALA A 175 8.85 -10.77 14.79
CA ALA A 175 8.87 -11.81 13.77
C ALA A 175 10.27 -11.85 13.13
N PRO A 176 10.81 -13.02 12.76
CA PRO A 176 12.07 -13.10 12.04
C PRO A 176 11.98 -12.32 10.74
N GLY A 177 12.78 -11.26 10.60
CA GLY A 177 12.71 -10.32 9.47
C GLY A 177 11.93 -9.03 9.73
N ALA A 178 11.43 -8.80 10.94
CA ALA A 178 10.97 -7.48 11.34
C ALA A 178 12.17 -6.63 11.78
N PRO A 179 12.28 -5.36 11.37
CA PRO A 179 13.30 -4.46 11.88
C PRO A 179 13.22 -4.42 13.41
N VAL A 180 14.38 -4.39 14.06
CA VAL A 180 14.50 -4.28 15.52
C VAL A 180 13.68 -3.06 15.96
N ALA A 181 12.72 -3.28 16.86
CA ALA A 181 11.96 -2.18 17.44
C ALA A 181 12.93 -1.26 18.20
N PRO A 182 12.86 0.06 18.01
CA PRO A 182 13.58 0.98 18.85
C PRO A 182 13.15 0.77 20.31
N ALA A 183 14.09 0.97 21.25
CA ALA A 183 13.84 0.92 22.69
C ALA A 183 12.58 1.73 23.05
N PRO A 184 11.85 1.37 24.11
CA PRO A 184 10.61 2.02 24.45
C PRO A 184 10.86 3.51 24.70
N SER A 185 10.50 4.32 23.73
CA SER A 185 10.38 5.76 23.94
C SER A 185 9.28 5.95 24.99
N ALA A 186 9.57 6.74 25.99
CA ALA A 186 8.66 7.09 27.07
C ALA A 186 7.26 7.40 26.47
N SER A 187 6.23 6.87 27.11
CA SER A 187 4.83 7.15 26.82
C SER A 187 4.61 8.66 26.85
N PHE A 188 4.69 9.31 25.69
CA PHE A 188 4.19 10.67 25.54
C PHE A 188 2.68 10.55 25.30
N ALA A 189 1.92 11.20 26.17
CA ALA A 189 0.51 11.51 25.90
C ALA A 189 0.43 12.11 24.49
N ALA A 190 -0.56 11.71 23.69
CA ALA A 190 -0.72 12.23 22.33
C ALA A 190 -0.66 13.75 22.37
N PRO A 191 0.32 14.41 21.74
CA PRO A 191 0.41 15.84 21.78
C PRO A 191 -0.81 16.42 21.07
N GLU A 192 -1.55 17.27 21.77
CA GLU A 192 -2.50 18.16 21.13
C GLU A 192 -1.68 19.13 20.26
N PHE A 193 -1.92 19.15 18.96
CA PHE A 193 -1.26 20.10 18.07
C PHE A 193 -1.70 21.51 18.42
N SER A 194 -0.73 22.43 18.49
CA SER A 194 -1.02 23.85 18.75
C SER A 194 -1.87 24.44 17.61
N ALA A 195 -2.62 25.50 17.87
CA ALA A 195 -3.36 26.23 16.85
C ALA A 195 -2.44 26.72 15.71
N ALA A 196 -1.17 27.03 16.00
CA ALA A 196 -0.17 27.38 14.99
C ALA A 196 0.16 26.20 14.06
N ALA A 197 0.25 24.96 14.57
CA ALA A 197 0.49 23.78 13.74
C ALA A 197 -0.69 23.47 12.82
N VAL A 198 -1.92 23.77 13.24
CA VAL A 198 -3.13 23.62 12.42
C VAL A 198 -3.17 24.65 11.29
N ALA A 199 -2.63 25.84 11.50
CA ALA A 199 -2.57 26.91 10.50
C ALA A 199 -1.33 26.82 9.57
N ASP A 200 -0.37 25.95 9.89
CA ASP A 200 0.89 25.84 9.15
C ASP A 200 0.67 25.07 7.83
N LEU A 201 0.85 25.79 6.72
CA LEU A 201 0.71 25.30 5.36
C LEU A 201 2.07 25.16 4.66
N THR A 202 3.17 25.44 5.33
CA THR A 202 4.52 25.29 4.79
C THR A 202 5.12 23.94 5.20
N LEU A 203 5.54 23.16 4.20
CA LEU A 203 6.31 21.94 4.40
C LEU A 203 7.80 22.24 4.35
N THR A 204 8.55 21.68 5.29
CA THR A 204 10.02 21.84 5.32
C THR A 204 10.71 20.67 4.61
N SER A 205 11.97 20.86 4.22
CA SER A 205 12.75 19.81 3.59
C SER A 205 13.01 18.65 4.56
N PRO A 206 12.64 17.42 4.15
CA PRO A 206 12.95 16.25 4.95
C PRO A 206 14.42 15.82 4.86
N LEU A 207 15.17 16.35 3.91
CA LEU A 207 16.56 15.99 3.61
C LEU A 207 17.37 17.25 3.28
N GLU A 208 18.68 17.16 3.46
CA GLU A 208 19.65 18.11 2.92
C GLU A 208 20.13 17.64 1.55
N GLY A 209 20.40 18.56 0.63
CA GLY A 209 20.92 18.25 -0.70
C GLY A 209 20.51 19.25 -1.76
N GLN A 210 20.61 18.83 -3.03
CA GLN A 210 20.28 19.62 -4.20
C GLN A 210 18.82 19.44 -4.58
N LEU A 211 18.10 20.54 -4.77
CA LEU A 211 16.72 20.52 -5.29
C LEU A 211 16.70 20.19 -6.79
N VAL A 212 15.76 19.34 -7.18
CA VAL A 212 15.54 18.85 -8.54
C VAL A 212 14.06 18.98 -8.87
N ALA A 213 13.73 19.48 -10.06
CA ALA A 213 12.34 19.53 -10.49
C ALA A 213 11.77 18.10 -10.63
N LEU A 214 10.49 17.91 -10.30
CA LEU A 214 9.88 16.59 -10.49
C LEU A 214 9.92 16.11 -11.93
N SER A 215 9.86 17.04 -12.92
CA SER A 215 9.99 16.72 -14.35
C SER A 215 11.30 16.04 -14.73
N ASP A 216 12.35 16.24 -13.92
CA ASP A 216 13.69 15.72 -14.16
C ASP A 216 13.95 14.39 -13.45
N VAL A 217 12.96 13.88 -12.72
CA VAL A 217 13.00 12.55 -12.08
C VAL A 217 12.72 11.48 -13.12
N ALA A 218 13.52 10.42 -13.16
CA ALA A 218 13.42 9.37 -14.19
C ALA A 218 12.11 8.56 -14.12
N ASP A 219 11.42 8.55 -12.97
CA ASP A 219 10.16 7.82 -12.78
C ASP A 219 8.96 8.62 -13.30
N GLU A 220 8.20 8.02 -14.22
CA GLU A 220 7.05 8.64 -14.90
C GLU A 220 5.91 9.02 -13.93
N ALA A 221 5.71 8.28 -12.83
CA ALA A 221 4.66 8.59 -11.85
C ALA A 221 4.95 9.92 -11.12
N PHE A 222 6.22 10.27 -10.94
CA PHE A 222 6.64 11.53 -10.34
C PHE A 222 6.78 12.63 -11.40
N SER A 223 7.48 12.37 -12.51
CA SER A 223 7.75 13.40 -13.55
C SER A 223 6.49 13.90 -14.25
N ALA A 224 5.50 13.02 -14.48
CA ALA A 224 4.18 13.42 -14.99
C ALA A 224 3.27 14.07 -13.93
N GLY A 225 3.70 14.16 -12.65
CA GLY A 225 2.89 14.71 -11.56
C GLY A 225 1.66 13.88 -11.19
N ALA A 226 1.62 12.60 -11.56
CA ALA A 226 0.49 11.71 -11.27
C ALA A 226 0.23 11.54 -9.77
N LEU A 227 1.29 11.52 -8.96
CA LEU A 227 1.22 11.40 -7.51
C LEU A 227 0.94 12.72 -6.79
N GLY A 228 1.04 13.85 -7.49
CA GLY A 228 0.77 15.18 -6.98
C GLY A 228 1.91 16.17 -7.23
N PRO A 229 1.68 17.47 -6.99
CA PRO A 229 2.71 18.50 -7.10
C PRO A 229 3.72 18.38 -5.95
N GLY A 230 4.94 18.81 -6.22
CA GLY A 230 6.03 18.78 -5.25
C GLY A 230 7.38 19.10 -5.88
N ILE A 231 8.44 18.64 -5.25
CA ILE A 231 9.82 18.79 -5.69
C ILE A 231 10.62 17.55 -5.25
N ALA A 232 11.75 17.29 -5.87
CA ALA A 232 12.66 16.23 -5.45
C ALA A 232 13.93 16.82 -4.82
N VAL A 233 14.55 16.03 -3.95
CA VAL A 233 15.86 16.33 -3.34
C VAL A 233 16.84 15.24 -3.78
N SER A 234 17.98 15.64 -4.32
CA SER A 234 19.14 14.76 -4.48
C SER A 234 19.94 14.82 -3.18
N PRO A 235 19.85 13.81 -2.29
CA PRO A 235 20.33 13.95 -0.93
C PRO A 235 21.85 13.88 -0.83
N SER A 236 22.40 14.73 0.03
CA SER A 236 23.81 14.69 0.45
C SER A 236 24.00 13.98 1.80
N GLY A 237 22.93 13.82 2.59
CA GLY A 237 22.91 13.12 3.87
C GLY A 237 21.75 12.14 3.99
N GLY A 238 21.92 11.13 4.87
CA GLY A 238 20.98 9.99 4.97
C GLY A 238 19.89 10.11 6.05
N ALA A 239 19.86 11.17 6.86
CA ALA A 239 18.79 11.32 7.85
C ALA A 239 17.56 11.98 7.22
N VAL A 240 16.42 11.29 7.26
CA VAL A 240 15.14 11.76 6.73
C VAL A 240 14.25 12.19 7.88
N VAL A 241 13.75 13.44 7.85
CA VAL A 241 12.94 14.01 8.94
C VAL A 241 11.51 14.36 8.49
N ALA A 242 10.62 14.52 9.45
CA ALA A 242 9.25 14.93 9.22
C ALA A 242 9.17 16.37 8.70
N PRO A 243 8.51 16.64 7.57
CA PRO A 243 8.39 17.98 6.97
C PRO A 243 7.34 18.85 7.66
N CYS A 244 6.53 18.29 8.53
CA CYS A 244 5.46 18.98 9.24
C CYS A 244 5.04 18.20 10.49
N ASP A 245 4.32 18.86 11.39
CA ASP A 245 3.61 18.19 12.47
C ASP A 245 2.46 17.37 11.91
N GLY A 246 2.31 16.11 12.34
CA GLY A 246 1.25 15.28 11.82
C GLY A 246 1.29 13.84 12.31
N LYS A 247 0.47 13.01 11.63
CA LYS A 247 0.41 11.57 11.88
C LYS A 247 0.97 10.81 10.68
N VAL A 248 1.82 9.84 10.94
CA VAL A 248 2.33 8.92 9.92
C VAL A 248 1.17 8.07 9.40
N SER A 249 0.70 8.38 8.19
CA SER A 249 -0.40 7.68 7.52
C SER A 249 0.08 6.45 6.78
N VAL A 250 1.31 6.50 6.26
CA VAL A 250 1.99 5.41 5.55
C VAL A 250 3.43 5.31 6.07
N ALA A 251 3.87 4.10 6.40
CA ALA A 251 5.27 3.75 6.59
C ALA A 251 5.46 2.37 5.95
N PHE A 252 6.21 2.32 4.85
CA PHE A 252 6.47 1.05 4.19
C PHE A 252 7.44 0.20 5.02
N PRO A 253 7.21 -1.12 5.13
CA PRO A 253 8.07 -2.00 5.94
C PRO A 253 9.55 -2.00 5.53
N THR A 254 9.82 -1.71 4.24
CA THR A 254 11.16 -1.57 3.68
C THR A 254 11.80 -0.21 3.96
N GLY A 255 11.10 0.73 4.61
CA GLY A 255 11.62 2.03 5.01
C GLY A 255 11.87 3.03 3.88
N HIS A 256 11.53 2.70 2.62
CA HIS A 256 11.80 3.54 1.45
C HIS A 256 10.78 4.66 1.23
N ALA A 257 9.60 4.62 1.88
CA ALA A 257 8.61 5.67 1.70
C ALA A 257 7.75 5.91 2.95
N TYR A 258 7.44 7.19 3.18
CA TYR A 258 6.67 7.70 4.32
C TYR A 258 5.59 8.65 3.84
N GLY A 259 4.35 8.43 4.30
CA GLY A 259 3.25 9.38 4.14
C GLY A 259 2.90 10.01 5.48
N ILE A 260 2.78 11.33 5.51
CA ILE A 260 2.37 12.08 6.71
C ILE A 260 1.10 12.86 6.39
N LYS A 261 0.13 12.78 7.28
CA LYS A 261 -1.04 13.65 7.27
C LYS A 261 -0.82 14.73 8.32
N SER A 262 -0.62 15.97 7.87
CA SER A 262 -0.42 17.10 8.76
C SER A 262 -1.65 17.45 9.59
N ALA A 263 -1.47 18.22 10.64
CA ALA A 263 -2.56 18.78 11.43
C ALA A 263 -3.47 19.73 10.62
N SER A 264 -2.89 20.45 9.62
CA SER A 264 -3.62 21.28 8.66
C SER A 264 -4.32 20.49 7.53
N GLY A 265 -4.22 19.17 7.52
CA GLY A 265 -4.88 18.29 6.56
C GLY A 265 -4.10 18.03 5.26
N ILE A 266 -2.88 18.54 5.11
CA ILE A 266 -1.98 18.23 3.99
C ILE A 266 -1.57 16.77 4.08
N GLN A 267 -1.53 16.05 2.95
CA GLN A 267 -0.97 14.71 2.87
C GLN A 267 0.29 14.75 2.02
N VAL A 268 1.43 14.58 2.66
CA VAL A 268 2.74 14.56 2.01
C VAL A 268 3.27 13.14 1.93
N LEU A 269 3.84 12.79 0.77
CA LEU A 269 4.57 11.56 0.54
C LEU A 269 6.04 11.89 0.30
N ILE A 270 6.93 11.19 0.99
CA ILE A 270 8.38 11.21 0.81
C ILE A 270 8.75 9.82 0.28
N HIS A 271 9.34 9.74 -0.90
CA HIS A 271 9.79 8.50 -1.51
C HIS A 271 11.31 8.52 -1.67
N ILE A 272 12.02 7.70 -0.91
CA ILE A 272 13.48 7.76 -0.76
C ILE A 272 14.14 6.88 -1.83
N GLY A 273 14.78 7.53 -2.77
CA GLY A 273 15.39 6.89 -3.95
C GLY A 273 14.38 6.31 -4.93
N MET A 274 14.83 5.95 -6.12
CA MET A 274 14.00 5.32 -7.15
C MET A 274 14.21 3.81 -7.12
N ASP A 275 13.11 3.05 -7.24
CA ASP A 275 13.12 1.57 -7.25
C ASP A 275 13.69 0.91 -5.96
N THR A 276 13.94 1.67 -4.92
CA THR A 276 14.59 1.23 -3.66
C THR A 276 13.76 0.23 -2.86
N VAL A 277 12.49 0.04 -3.19
CA VAL A 277 11.67 -1.08 -2.69
C VAL A 277 12.33 -2.44 -2.98
N LYS A 278 13.08 -2.56 -4.08
CA LYS A 278 13.81 -3.77 -4.51
C LYS A 278 14.97 -4.12 -3.58
N LEU A 279 15.43 -3.17 -2.75
CA LEU A 279 16.46 -3.41 -1.72
C LEU A 279 15.92 -4.17 -0.50
N GLU A 280 14.62 -4.41 -0.42
CA GLU A 280 13.97 -5.14 0.68
C GLU A 280 14.34 -4.61 2.09
N GLY A 281 14.62 -3.31 2.18
CA GLY A 281 14.97 -2.62 3.43
C GLY A 281 16.47 -2.51 3.71
N LYS A 282 17.36 -3.06 2.86
CA LYS A 282 18.79 -2.87 3.00
C LYS A 282 19.15 -1.38 2.83
N GLY A 283 19.98 -0.86 3.75
CA GLY A 283 20.34 0.55 3.79
C GLY A 283 19.29 1.47 4.41
N PHE A 284 18.17 0.94 4.92
CA PHE A 284 17.13 1.73 5.58
C PHE A 284 16.97 1.32 7.04
N THR A 285 16.97 2.30 7.93
CA THR A 285 16.68 2.12 9.36
C THR A 285 15.47 2.97 9.74
N PRO A 286 14.23 2.44 9.64
CA PRO A 286 13.01 3.13 10.05
C PRO A 286 13.04 3.51 11.54
N ARG A 287 12.61 4.74 11.87
CA ARG A 287 12.52 5.23 13.24
C ARG A 287 11.07 5.42 13.69
N VAL A 288 10.13 5.42 12.74
CA VAL A 288 8.70 5.57 12.99
C VAL A 288 7.90 4.48 12.30
N ALA A 289 6.69 4.22 12.83
CA ALA A 289 5.72 3.29 12.29
C ALA A 289 4.43 4.02 11.87
N LYS A 290 3.62 3.35 11.04
CA LYS A 290 2.29 3.85 10.69
C LYS A 290 1.45 4.04 11.95
N GLY A 291 0.89 5.23 12.10
CA GLY A 291 0.06 5.61 13.25
C GLY A 291 0.77 6.50 14.27
N ASP A 292 2.09 6.58 14.22
CA ASP A 292 2.87 7.45 15.10
C ASP A 292 2.56 8.94 14.83
N VAL A 293 2.63 9.72 15.89
CA VAL A 293 2.53 11.19 15.83
C VAL A 293 3.94 11.74 15.80
N VAL A 294 4.22 12.59 14.82
CA VAL A 294 5.54 13.20 14.62
C VAL A 294 5.43 14.73 14.62
N ARG A 295 6.48 15.37 15.07
CA ARG A 295 6.68 16.80 14.95
C ARG A 295 7.63 17.09 13.79
N ARG A 296 7.54 18.26 13.22
CA ARG A 296 8.48 18.76 12.22
C ARG A 296 9.93 18.59 12.76
N GLY A 297 10.78 17.96 11.95
CA GLY A 297 12.16 17.67 12.29
C GLY A 297 12.39 16.34 13.01
N ASP A 298 11.35 15.63 13.47
CA ASP A 298 11.52 14.27 14.02
C ASP A 298 12.06 13.31 12.96
N VAL A 299 13.02 12.47 13.34
CA VAL A 299 13.64 11.50 12.40
C VAL A 299 12.66 10.40 12.05
N LEU A 300 12.35 10.26 10.76
CA LEU A 300 11.51 9.21 10.21
C LEU A 300 12.32 7.95 9.89
N ALA A 301 13.50 8.14 9.32
CA ALA A 301 14.44 7.07 8.97
C ALA A 301 15.87 7.58 8.89
N GLU A 302 16.81 6.66 9.06
CA GLU A 302 18.20 6.82 8.65
C GLU A 302 18.44 5.94 7.41
N VAL A 303 19.12 6.49 6.43
CA VAL A 303 19.34 5.87 5.12
C VAL A 303 20.81 5.86 4.80
N ASP A 304 21.33 4.70 4.47
CA ASP A 304 22.68 4.55 3.94
C ASP A 304 22.64 4.76 2.42
N LEU A 305 23.00 5.97 1.99
CA LEU A 305 22.95 6.35 0.57
C LEU A 305 23.98 5.57 -0.27
N ASP A 306 25.06 5.11 0.32
CA ASP A 306 26.09 4.36 -0.41
C ASP A 306 25.60 2.95 -0.73
N VAL A 307 24.88 2.31 0.17
CA VAL A 307 24.21 1.02 -0.09
C VAL A 307 23.22 1.13 -1.26
N ILE A 308 22.49 2.25 -1.36
CA ILE A 308 21.56 2.48 -2.47
C ILE A 308 22.32 2.65 -3.79
N ARG A 309 23.39 3.45 -3.80
CA ARG A 309 24.22 3.72 -4.98
C ARG A 309 24.97 2.48 -5.45
N GLU A 310 25.56 1.71 -4.52
CA GLU A 310 26.26 0.45 -4.82
C GLU A 310 25.34 -0.60 -5.43
N ALA A 311 24.06 -0.59 -5.04
CA ALA A 311 23.05 -1.46 -5.63
C ALA A 311 22.54 -0.98 -7.01
N GLY A 312 23.03 0.16 -7.51
CA GLY A 312 22.70 0.71 -8.83
C GLY A 312 21.39 1.51 -8.85
N TYR A 313 20.88 1.96 -7.70
CA TYR A 313 19.67 2.75 -7.60
C TYR A 313 19.97 4.24 -7.39
N GLU A 314 19.08 5.10 -7.90
CA GLU A 314 19.17 6.54 -7.68
C GLU A 314 18.70 6.90 -6.27
N THR A 315 19.39 7.85 -5.65
CA THR A 315 19.06 8.35 -4.31
C THR A 315 18.06 9.51 -4.34
N ILE A 316 17.69 10.01 -5.53
CA ILE A 316 16.77 11.13 -5.69
C ILE A 316 15.45 10.86 -4.95
N THR A 317 15.00 11.81 -4.16
CA THR A 317 13.91 11.64 -3.20
C THR A 317 12.80 12.66 -3.46
N PRO A 318 11.73 12.27 -4.18
CA PRO A 318 10.54 13.10 -4.34
C PRO A 318 9.79 13.34 -3.04
N VAL A 319 9.33 14.58 -2.87
CA VAL A 319 8.44 15.06 -1.82
C VAL A 319 7.21 15.66 -2.47
N VAL A 320 6.07 14.98 -2.40
CA VAL A 320 4.86 15.35 -3.13
C VAL A 320 3.64 15.47 -2.23
N VAL A 321 2.74 16.39 -2.57
CA VAL A 321 1.45 16.56 -1.89
C VAL A 321 0.38 15.77 -2.63
N THR A 322 -0.07 14.67 -2.02
CA THR A 322 -0.94 13.68 -2.69
C THR A 322 -2.41 14.06 -2.74
N ASN A 323 -2.87 14.96 -1.88
CA ASN A 323 -4.29 15.36 -1.79
C ASN A 323 -4.58 16.75 -2.39
N LYS A 324 -3.89 17.15 -3.46
CA LYS A 324 -4.02 18.47 -4.12
C LYS A 324 -5.46 18.90 -4.44
N LYS A 325 -6.37 17.95 -4.70
CA LYS A 325 -7.79 18.26 -5.00
C LYS A 325 -8.52 18.95 -3.85
N LYS A 326 -8.02 18.82 -2.61
CA LYS A 326 -8.58 19.42 -1.39
C LYS A 326 -7.85 20.69 -0.95
N LEU A 327 -6.82 21.08 -1.69
CA LEU A 327 -5.91 22.18 -1.38
C LEU A 327 -5.87 23.14 -2.57
N GLY A 328 -5.30 24.32 -2.36
CA GLY A 328 -4.97 25.27 -3.44
C GLY A 328 -3.65 24.94 -4.12
N ALA A 329 -2.94 25.97 -4.56
CA ALA A 329 -1.64 25.82 -5.20
C ALA A 329 -0.61 25.23 -4.25
N VAL A 330 0.29 24.41 -4.79
CA VAL A 330 1.48 23.89 -4.09
C VAL A 330 2.68 24.38 -4.87
N THR A 331 3.48 25.22 -4.24
CA THR A 331 4.60 25.91 -4.88
C THR A 331 5.92 25.63 -4.16
N PRO A 332 6.98 25.21 -4.85
CA PRO A 332 8.32 25.21 -4.30
C PRO A 332 8.75 26.64 -3.89
N VAL A 333 9.29 26.78 -2.70
CA VAL A 333 9.75 28.08 -2.18
C VAL A 333 11.27 28.21 -2.12
N ALA A 334 11.97 27.14 -2.48
CA ALA A 334 13.43 27.10 -2.52
C ALA A 334 13.90 26.59 -3.90
N SER A 335 15.15 26.92 -4.24
CA SER A 335 15.87 26.44 -5.42
C SER A 335 17.35 26.29 -5.08
N GLY A 336 18.04 25.38 -5.78
CA GLY A 336 19.45 25.10 -5.52
C GLY A 336 19.66 24.15 -4.35
N GLU A 337 20.63 24.44 -3.49
CA GLU A 337 20.95 23.62 -2.31
C GLU A 337 20.01 23.95 -1.15
N ILE A 338 19.59 22.92 -0.40
CA ILE A 338 18.67 23.04 0.72
C ILE A 338 19.19 22.25 1.93
N GLN A 339 18.93 22.77 3.13
CA GLN A 339 19.21 22.07 4.37
C GLN A 339 17.94 21.40 4.94
N ARG A 340 18.11 20.40 5.78
CA ARG A 340 16.99 19.80 6.52
C ARG A 340 16.30 20.86 7.38
N GLY A 341 14.97 20.90 7.28
CA GLY A 341 14.16 21.85 8.03
C GLY A 341 13.94 23.20 7.36
N ASP A 342 14.66 23.52 6.29
CA ASP A 342 14.37 24.72 5.51
C ASP A 342 13.01 24.63 4.83
N ALA A 343 12.36 25.78 4.57
CA ALA A 343 11.10 25.83 3.85
C ALA A 343 11.26 25.25 2.44
N LEU A 344 10.39 24.29 2.08
CA LEU A 344 10.47 23.55 0.81
C LEU A 344 9.27 23.82 -0.10
N LEU A 345 8.07 23.66 0.44
CA LEU A 345 6.81 23.78 -0.32
C LEU A 345 5.81 24.64 0.49
N ASP A 346 5.23 25.62 -0.15
CA ASP A 346 4.06 26.32 0.36
C ASP A 346 2.79 25.75 -0.26
N VAL A 347 1.79 25.55 0.59
CA VAL A 347 0.49 24.98 0.20
C VAL A 347 -0.58 26.01 0.48
N ALA A 348 -1.21 26.54 -0.56
CA ALA A 348 -2.32 27.46 -0.39
C ALA A 348 -3.57 26.72 0.12
N PRO A 349 -4.41 27.36 0.95
CA PRO A 349 -5.74 26.84 1.25
C PRO A 349 -6.56 26.82 -0.04
N LYS A 350 -7.53 25.91 -0.12
CA LYS A 350 -8.48 25.91 -1.24
C LYS A 350 -9.37 27.14 -1.13
N GLU A 351 -9.40 27.93 -2.19
CA GLU A 351 -10.37 29.02 -2.31
C GLU A 351 -11.80 28.42 -2.24
N ALA A 352 -12.67 29.07 -1.48
CA ALA A 352 -14.04 28.64 -1.21
C ALA A 352 -14.95 28.77 -2.44
#